data_df5bdaea10420c21b5e8bc7ffeb85aa4
#
_entry.id   df5bdaea10420c21b5e8bc7ffeb85aa4
#
_cell.length_a   1.000
_cell.length_b   1.000
_cell.length_c   1.000
_cell.angle_alpha   90.00
_cell.angle_beta   90.00
_cell.angle_gamma   90.00
#
_symmetry.space_group_name_H-M   'P 1'
#
loop_
_entity.id
_entity.type
_entity.pdbx_description
1 polymer ?
#
loop_
_entity_poly.entity_id
_entity_poly.type
_entity_poly.pdbx_seq_one_letter_code
_entity_poly.pdbx_strand_id
1 'polypeptide(L)'
;MKKVIIYFSVMAASCMLGSCSDLAFGDAFLEKAPGVDVTIDTIFSSKLYADRALNSAYATLRTGLTVHANDGNFEHLQAGNKLGWDNLDALTDIMNSHCNWGGVYPTYYNGSYSSETENTASSTKMGFYPNQDVTWRGIRKAYLYIENVDRVPDMTEAEKNVRKGEAQMIIACQYHELLRHFGGVPLLYSSIDASNSLEVDFSRKTFEKTVEFIINLCDDAANKLPWRVAAVDDGRFTKAAALGLKVRVLLLAASPLFNANQPYLEACSPVAGNVGKIPAEDIDKMVWYGNYERKRWERVVTACEEFFAENARNGNVYQLVQPETRDAEGYRKAFSGCYACLFIHISEPTRQEAISY
;
A
#
# COMPACT_ATOMS: atom_id res chain seq x y z
N MET A 1 -44.01 -44.41 -43.61
CA MET A 1 -42.67 -43.98 -43.07
C MET A 1 -42.20 -42.61 -43.55
N LYS A 2 -42.19 -42.24 -44.83
CA LYS A 2 -41.73 -40.94 -45.31
C LYS A 2 -42.47 -39.73 -44.70
N LYS A 3 -43.79 -39.79 -44.50
CA LYS A 3 -44.58 -38.69 -43.91
C LYS A 3 -44.28 -38.49 -42.38
N VAL A 4 -44.01 -39.57 -41.66
CA VAL A 4 -43.63 -39.47 -40.20
C VAL A 4 -42.27 -38.83 -40.00
N ILE A 5 -41.30 -39.12 -40.89
CA ILE A 5 -39.96 -38.53 -40.85
C ILE A 5 -40.04 -36.99 -41.11
N ILE A 6 -40.90 -36.58 -42.07
CA ILE A 6 -41.08 -35.16 -42.37
C ILE A 6 -41.68 -34.40 -41.17
N TYR A 7 -42.69 -34.96 -40.48
CA TYR A 7 -43.27 -34.36 -39.28
C TYR A 7 -42.27 -34.27 -38.11
N PHE A 8 -41.44 -35.31 -37.95
CA PHE A 8 -40.38 -35.30 -36.92
C PHE A 8 -39.28 -34.26 -37.24
N SER A 9 -38.91 -34.09 -38.50
CA SER A 9 -37.92 -33.10 -38.94
C SER A 9 -38.46 -31.65 -38.78
N VAL A 10 -39.74 -31.44 -39.08
CA VAL A 10 -40.37 -30.10 -38.91
C VAL A 10 -40.54 -29.77 -37.43
N MET A 11 -40.90 -30.74 -36.58
CA MET A 11 -41.02 -30.53 -35.14
C MET A 11 -39.65 -30.29 -34.47
N ALA A 12 -38.59 -30.99 -34.91
CA ALA A 12 -37.21 -30.75 -34.45
C ALA A 12 -36.70 -29.38 -34.90
N ALA A 13 -37.01 -28.94 -36.11
CA ALA A 13 -36.65 -27.61 -36.60
C ALA A 13 -37.39 -26.48 -35.84
N SER A 14 -38.66 -26.71 -35.46
CA SER A 14 -39.45 -25.74 -34.67
C SER A 14 -38.95 -25.61 -33.22
N CYS A 15 -38.42 -26.69 -32.63
CA CYS A 15 -37.80 -26.65 -31.29
C CYS A 15 -36.44 -25.90 -31.29
N MET A 16 -35.74 -25.87 -32.43
CA MET A 16 -34.51 -25.10 -32.52
C MET A 16 -34.67 -23.59 -32.72
N LEU A 17 -35.87 -23.17 -33.13
CA LEU A 17 -36.16 -21.74 -33.35
C LEU A 17 -36.70 -21.04 -32.08
N GLY A 18 -37.05 -21.78 -31.04
CA GLY A 18 -37.58 -21.23 -29.78
C GLY A 18 -36.57 -21.10 -28.63
N SER A 19 -35.31 -21.50 -28.83
CA SER A 19 -34.34 -21.64 -27.73
C SER A 19 -33.29 -20.50 -27.65
N CYS A 20 -33.45 -19.40 -28.33
CA CYS A 20 -32.42 -18.34 -28.33
C CYS A 20 -33.03 -16.95 -28.24
N SER A 21 -33.90 -16.69 -27.24
CA SER A 21 -34.24 -15.32 -26.89
C SER A 21 -33.16 -14.61 -26.02
N ASP A 22 -32.16 -15.39 -25.54
CA ASP A 22 -31.08 -14.89 -24.69
C ASP A 22 -29.72 -14.73 -25.42
N LEU A 23 -29.66 -14.99 -26.73
CA LEU A 23 -28.47 -14.76 -27.53
C LEU A 23 -28.55 -13.31 -28.07
N ALA A 24 -28.16 -12.37 -27.24
CA ALA A 24 -27.83 -11.03 -27.68
C ALA A 24 -26.52 -11.08 -28.49
N PHE A 25 -26.58 -10.77 -29.79
CA PHE A 25 -25.42 -10.66 -30.69
C PHE A 25 -25.09 -9.18 -30.90
N GLY A 26 -23.83 -8.87 -31.02
CA GLY A 26 -23.34 -7.49 -31.25
C GLY A 26 -23.18 -6.71 -29.96
N ASP A 27 -23.38 -5.40 -30.01
CA ASP A 27 -23.14 -4.49 -28.89
C ASP A 27 -23.99 -4.87 -27.65
N ALA A 28 -25.20 -5.39 -27.83
CA ALA A 28 -26.06 -5.85 -26.74
C ALA A 28 -25.51 -7.07 -25.96
N PHE A 29 -24.62 -7.86 -26.55
CA PHE A 29 -23.91 -8.95 -25.85
C PHE A 29 -22.82 -8.42 -24.91
N LEU A 30 -22.28 -7.24 -25.23
CA LEU A 30 -21.27 -6.57 -24.42
C LEU A 30 -21.86 -5.62 -23.38
N GLU A 31 -23.18 -5.31 -23.51
CA GLU A 31 -23.89 -4.53 -22.51
C GLU A 31 -24.23 -5.40 -21.29
N LYS A 32 -23.56 -5.13 -20.19
CA LYS A 32 -23.96 -5.70 -18.90
C LYS A 32 -25.29 -5.11 -18.46
N ALA A 33 -26.13 -5.92 -17.82
CA ALA A 33 -27.42 -5.47 -17.32
C ALA A 33 -27.23 -4.23 -16.43
N PRO A 34 -28.06 -3.17 -16.59
CA PRO A 34 -27.99 -1.99 -15.73
C PRO A 34 -28.07 -2.38 -14.25
N GLY A 35 -27.07 -1.99 -13.45
CA GLY A 35 -27.01 -2.27 -12.02
C GLY A 35 -26.11 -3.44 -11.59
N VAL A 36 -25.50 -4.17 -12.53
CA VAL A 36 -24.58 -5.29 -12.20
C VAL A 36 -23.15 -4.79 -11.98
N ASP A 37 -22.74 -3.69 -12.58
CA ASP A 37 -21.41 -3.09 -12.37
C ASP A 37 -21.46 -1.90 -11.42
N VAL A 38 -20.59 -1.93 -10.43
CA VAL A 38 -20.32 -0.75 -9.58
C VAL A 38 -19.49 0.23 -10.39
N THR A 39 -20.14 1.24 -10.96
CA THR A 39 -19.47 2.31 -11.73
C THR A 39 -18.82 3.32 -10.79
N ILE A 40 -17.87 4.12 -11.33
CA ILE A 40 -17.30 5.28 -10.61
C ILE A 40 -18.41 6.21 -10.10
N ASP A 41 -19.45 6.44 -10.89
CA ASP A 41 -20.59 7.28 -10.50
C ASP A 41 -21.35 6.71 -9.30
N THR A 42 -21.52 5.40 -9.22
CA THR A 42 -22.12 4.74 -8.05
C THR A 42 -21.23 4.87 -6.82
N ILE A 43 -19.92 4.67 -6.96
CA ILE A 43 -18.97 4.76 -5.84
C ILE A 43 -18.98 6.16 -5.23
N PHE A 44 -18.99 7.20 -6.05
CA PHE A 44 -18.94 8.60 -5.58
C PHE A 44 -20.31 9.28 -5.49
N SER A 45 -21.41 8.50 -5.50
CA SER A 45 -22.77 9.01 -5.31
C SER A 45 -23.10 9.37 -3.86
N SER A 46 -22.36 8.85 -2.88
CA SER A 46 -22.54 9.14 -1.46
C SER A 46 -21.29 8.94 -0.66
N LYS A 47 -21.20 9.62 0.49
CA LYS A 47 -20.11 9.50 1.48
C LYS A 47 -19.88 8.04 1.88
N LEU A 48 -20.94 7.27 2.12
CA LEU A 48 -20.85 5.88 2.55
C LEU A 48 -20.08 5.03 1.52
N TYR A 49 -20.38 5.16 0.25
CA TYR A 49 -19.72 4.39 -0.79
C TYR A 49 -18.30 4.91 -1.06
N ALA A 50 -18.09 6.22 -1.03
CA ALA A 50 -16.77 6.83 -1.13
C ALA A 50 -15.85 6.39 0.02
N ASP A 51 -16.32 6.39 1.27
CA ASP A 51 -15.55 5.90 2.42
C ASP A 51 -15.21 4.41 2.30
N ARG A 52 -16.11 3.57 1.77
CA ARG A 52 -15.82 2.17 1.47
C ARG A 52 -14.73 2.01 0.40
N ALA A 53 -14.75 2.85 -0.63
CA ALA A 53 -13.72 2.85 -1.66
C ALA A 53 -12.34 3.23 -1.08
N LEU A 54 -12.28 4.24 -0.21
CA LEU A 54 -11.06 4.61 0.49
C LEU A 54 -10.56 3.50 1.42
N ASN A 55 -11.48 2.86 2.16
CA ASN A 55 -11.13 1.72 3.02
C ASN A 55 -10.57 0.54 2.20
N SER A 56 -11.07 0.32 0.98
CA SER A 56 -10.50 -0.66 0.05
C SER A 56 -9.07 -0.29 -0.40
N ALA A 57 -8.73 1.00 -0.48
CA ALA A 57 -7.35 1.43 -0.71
C ALA A 57 -6.47 1.22 0.54
N TYR A 58 -6.97 1.53 1.75
CA TYR A 58 -6.28 1.21 3.01
C TYR A 58 -5.96 -0.28 3.13
N ALA A 59 -6.87 -1.17 2.73
CA ALA A 59 -6.68 -2.63 2.79
C ALA A 59 -5.49 -3.13 1.95
N THR A 60 -4.96 -2.31 1.05
CA THR A 60 -3.76 -2.65 0.27
C THR A 60 -2.44 -2.34 0.99
N LEU A 61 -2.47 -1.64 2.13
CA LEU A 61 -1.26 -1.30 2.86
C LEU A 61 -0.59 -2.54 3.43
N ARG A 62 0.73 -2.60 3.27
CA ARG A 62 1.52 -3.73 3.75
C ARG A 62 1.84 -3.55 5.23
N THR A 63 1.32 -4.44 6.05
CA THR A 63 1.54 -4.41 7.50
C THR A 63 2.80 -5.16 7.93
N GLY A 64 3.24 -6.13 7.14
CA GLY A 64 4.34 -7.05 7.50
C GLY A 64 3.94 -8.10 8.55
N LEU A 65 2.69 -8.09 9.01
CA LEU A 65 2.17 -9.10 9.92
C LEU A 65 1.61 -10.28 9.12
N THR A 66 1.74 -11.49 9.67
CA THR A 66 1.09 -12.68 9.11
C THR A 66 -0.42 -12.57 9.30
N VAL A 67 -1.16 -12.88 8.25
CA VAL A 67 -2.62 -12.90 8.23
C VAL A 67 -3.10 -14.30 8.01
N HIS A 68 -4.17 -14.70 8.69
CA HIS A 68 -4.73 -16.04 8.52
C HIS A 68 -5.23 -16.27 7.08
N ALA A 69 -4.88 -17.42 6.52
CA ALA A 69 -5.24 -17.80 5.15
C ALA A 69 -6.77 -17.90 4.90
N ASN A 70 -7.59 -17.93 5.95
CA ASN A 70 -9.04 -18.09 5.87
C ASN A 70 -9.82 -16.77 5.85
N ASP A 71 -9.13 -15.61 5.75
CA ASP A 71 -9.78 -14.30 5.78
C ASP A 71 -10.70 -14.06 4.55
N GLY A 72 -10.58 -14.82 3.49
CA GLY A 72 -11.41 -14.65 2.28
C GLY A 72 -11.16 -13.35 1.51
N ASN A 73 -10.41 -12.40 2.06
CA ASN A 73 -10.03 -11.16 1.42
C ASN A 73 -8.61 -11.26 0.86
N PHE A 74 -8.52 -11.53 -0.44
CA PHE A 74 -7.25 -11.72 -1.12
C PHE A 74 -6.30 -10.49 -1.03
N GLU A 75 -6.84 -9.28 -1.11
CA GLU A 75 -6.02 -8.06 -0.98
C GLU A 75 -5.46 -7.92 0.43
N HIS A 76 -6.24 -8.22 1.45
CA HIS A 76 -5.81 -8.19 2.83
C HIS A 76 -4.70 -9.23 3.11
N LEU A 77 -4.87 -10.46 2.62
CA LEU A 77 -3.84 -11.50 2.70
C LEU A 77 -2.55 -11.06 2.01
N GLN A 78 -2.64 -10.46 0.83
CA GLN A 78 -1.50 -9.94 0.07
C GLN A 78 -0.79 -8.80 0.80
N ALA A 79 -1.54 -7.87 1.39
CA ALA A 79 -0.99 -6.75 2.13
C ALA A 79 -0.30 -7.17 3.44
N GLY A 80 -0.87 -8.13 4.17
CA GLY A 80 -0.35 -8.59 5.46
C GLY A 80 0.86 -9.52 5.33
N ASN A 81 0.81 -10.44 4.39
CA ASN A 81 1.72 -11.57 4.32
C ASN A 81 2.91 -11.31 3.37
N LYS A 82 3.92 -10.59 3.84
CA LYS A 82 5.11 -10.25 3.04
C LYS A 82 6.05 -11.42 2.79
N LEU A 83 6.15 -12.36 3.72
CA LEU A 83 7.13 -13.45 3.71
C LEU A 83 6.45 -14.83 3.76
N GLY A 84 5.25 -14.95 3.22
CA GLY A 84 4.50 -16.18 3.34
C GLY A 84 4.06 -16.42 4.79
N TRP A 85 4.66 -17.41 5.44
CA TRP A 85 4.30 -17.80 6.81
C TRP A 85 5.12 -17.10 7.90
N ASP A 86 6.09 -16.29 7.51
CA ASP A 86 6.95 -15.54 8.43
C ASP A 86 6.62 -14.03 8.40
N ASN A 87 7.07 -13.34 9.45
CA ASN A 87 7.12 -11.89 9.50
C ASN A 87 8.53 -11.38 9.15
N LEU A 88 8.69 -10.07 9.01
CA LEU A 88 9.97 -9.46 8.65
C LEU A 88 11.06 -9.62 9.72
N ASP A 89 10.66 -9.84 10.98
CA ASP A 89 11.63 -10.03 12.07
C ASP A 89 12.47 -11.30 11.88
N ALA A 90 11.95 -12.29 11.13
CA ALA A 90 12.68 -13.49 10.76
C ALA A 90 13.88 -13.23 9.81
N LEU A 91 14.01 -12.02 9.27
CA LEU A 91 15.19 -11.58 8.52
C LEU A 91 16.23 -10.85 9.40
N THR A 92 16.01 -10.80 10.70
CA THR A 92 16.86 -10.09 11.66
C THR A 92 17.46 -11.08 12.67
N ASP A 93 18.33 -10.58 13.54
CA ASP A 93 18.98 -11.35 14.61
C ASP A 93 18.08 -11.59 15.83
N ILE A 94 16.91 -10.96 15.89
CA ILE A 94 15.98 -11.08 17.03
C ILE A 94 15.01 -12.26 16.91
N MET A 95 14.83 -12.80 15.70
CA MET A 95 13.91 -13.92 15.45
C MET A 95 14.47 -14.89 14.43
N ASN A 96 14.21 -16.18 14.65
CA ASN A 96 14.52 -17.24 13.68
C ASN A 96 13.22 -17.91 13.21
N SER A 97 13.11 -18.20 11.90
CA SER A 97 11.99 -18.94 11.36
C SER A 97 12.08 -20.42 11.77
N HIS A 98 10.95 -20.98 12.20
CA HIS A 98 10.81 -22.40 12.47
C HIS A 98 10.33 -23.20 11.25
N CYS A 99 9.91 -22.50 10.20
CA CYS A 99 9.23 -23.08 9.04
C CYS A 99 10.25 -23.45 7.96
N ASN A 100 10.58 -24.72 7.81
CA ASN A 100 11.55 -25.19 6.81
C ASN A 100 10.95 -25.40 5.41
N TRP A 101 9.64 -25.31 5.25
CA TRP A 101 8.91 -25.53 4.01
C TRP A 101 8.32 -24.24 3.39
N GLY A 102 8.39 -23.14 4.08
CA GLY A 102 7.88 -21.85 3.63
C GLY A 102 8.57 -20.67 4.31
N GLY A 103 8.13 -19.46 4.00
CA GLY A 103 8.62 -18.25 4.61
C GLY A 103 10.08 -17.92 4.28
N VAL A 104 10.85 -17.56 5.28
CA VAL A 104 12.23 -17.06 5.14
C VAL A 104 13.22 -18.18 4.88
N TYR A 105 13.03 -19.35 5.49
CA TYR A 105 14.00 -20.44 5.52
C TYR A 105 14.42 -20.95 4.12
N PRO A 106 13.50 -21.33 3.21
CA PRO A 106 13.88 -21.93 1.95
C PRO A 106 14.48 -20.95 0.94
N THR A 107 14.40 -19.66 1.19
CA THR A 107 14.78 -18.63 0.20
C THR A 107 15.89 -17.73 0.71
N TYR A 108 15.75 -17.20 1.92
CA TYR A 108 16.70 -16.20 2.45
C TYR A 108 17.84 -16.83 3.24
N TYR A 109 17.55 -17.80 4.13
CA TYR A 109 18.59 -18.40 4.98
C TYR A 109 19.59 -19.26 4.19
N ASN A 110 19.16 -19.85 3.08
CA ASN A 110 20.05 -20.61 2.21
C ASN A 110 20.73 -19.76 1.12
N GLY A 111 20.49 -18.45 1.09
CA GLY A 111 21.08 -17.53 0.13
C GLY A 111 20.56 -17.66 -1.31
N SER A 112 19.46 -18.34 -1.55
CA SER A 112 18.91 -18.52 -2.90
C SER A 112 18.03 -17.37 -3.39
N TYR A 113 17.80 -16.35 -2.57
CA TYR A 113 17.02 -15.17 -2.96
C TYR A 113 17.74 -14.36 -4.04
N SER A 114 17.01 -14.02 -5.10
CA SER A 114 17.50 -13.19 -6.18
C SER A 114 16.38 -12.26 -6.70
N SER A 115 16.71 -11.29 -7.54
CA SER A 115 15.72 -10.41 -8.15
C SER A 115 14.68 -11.15 -8.99
N GLU A 116 15.03 -12.29 -9.57
CA GLU A 116 14.10 -13.14 -10.31
C GLU A 116 13.16 -13.92 -9.40
N THR A 117 13.52 -14.07 -8.13
CA THR A 117 12.67 -14.75 -7.15
C THR A 117 11.32 -14.08 -7.01
N GLU A 118 11.23 -12.76 -7.18
CA GLU A 118 9.98 -11.99 -7.13
C GLU A 118 9.09 -12.18 -8.37
N ASN A 119 9.61 -12.72 -9.46
CA ASN A 119 8.84 -12.90 -10.71
C ASN A 119 7.99 -14.17 -10.74
N THR A 120 8.15 -15.07 -9.77
CA THR A 120 7.39 -16.32 -9.70
C THR A 120 6.43 -16.32 -8.53
N ALA A 121 5.20 -16.77 -8.76
CA ALA A 121 4.18 -16.89 -7.73
C ALA A 121 4.62 -17.89 -6.65
N SER A 122 4.83 -17.43 -5.43
CA SER A 122 5.17 -18.27 -4.28
C SER A 122 4.83 -17.55 -2.99
N SER A 123 4.32 -18.28 -2.01
CA SER A 123 4.04 -17.80 -0.67
C SER A 123 5.29 -17.39 0.14
N THR A 124 6.47 -17.70 -0.37
CA THR A 124 7.76 -17.44 0.30
C THR A 124 8.38 -16.11 -0.06
N LYS A 125 7.69 -15.28 -0.83
CA LYS A 125 8.25 -14.06 -1.41
C LYS A 125 7.68 -12.79 -0.81
N MET A 126 8.35 -11.67 -1.08
CA MET A 126 7.98 -10.35 -0.58
C MET A 126 6.66 -9.81 -1.13
N GLY A 127 6.01 -10.54 -2.05
CA GLY A 127 4.70 -10.20 -2.58
C GLY A 127 4.71 -9.03 -3.58
N PHE A 128 5.75 -8.90 -4.38
CA PHE A 128 5.86 -7.90 -5.46
C PHE A 128 5.69 -8.49 -6.86
N TYR A 129 5.29 -9.75 -6.98
CA TYR A 129 5.13 -10.35 -8.30
C TYR A 129 3.84 -9.88 -9.00
N PRO A 130 3.84 -9.79 -10.35
CA PRO A 130 2.90 -8.95 -11.10
C PRO A 130 1.42 -9.25 -10.90
N ASN A 131 1.04 -10.52 -10.71
CA ASN A 131 -0.37 -10.92 -10.63
C ASN A 131 -0.95 -10.92 -9.19
N GLN A 132 -0.11 -10.69 -8.18
CA GLN A 132 -0.54 -10.64 -6.77
C GLN A 132 -0.08 -9.40 -6.03
N ASP A 133 0.64 -8.50 -6.69
CA ASP A 133 1.06 -7.25 -6.08
C ASP A 133 -0.11 -6.29 -5.88
N VAL A 134 -0.37 -5.96 -4.63
CA VAL A 134 -1.40 -4.99 -4.24
C VAL A 134 -0.91 -3.54 -4.28
N THR A 135 0.41 -3.32 -4.39
CA THR A 135 1.04 -2.00 -4.27
C THR A 135 0.54 -1.06 -5.37
N TRP A 136 0.69 -1.45 -6.63
CA TRP A 136 0.22 -0.64 -7.77
C TRP A 136 -1.30 -0.51 -7.82
N ARG A 137 -2.02 -1.54 -7.39
CA ARG A 137 -3.49 -1.47 -7.25
C ARG A 137 -3.89 -0.47 -6.15
N GLY A 138 -3.17 -0.44 -5.04
CA GLY A 138 -3.37 0.52 -3.95
C GLY A 138 -3.13 1.95 -4.41
N ILE A 139 -2.03 2.20 -5.13
CA ILE A 139 -1.71 3.50 -5.73
C ILE A 139 -2.84 3.93 -6.67
N ARG A 140 -3.28 3.05 -7.58
CA ARG A 140 -4.37 3.35 -8.52
C ARG A 140 -5.68 3.67 -7.79
N LYS A 141 -6.07 2.86 -6.79
CA LYS A 141 -7.30 3.10 -5.99
C LYS A 141 -7.24 4.47 -5.30
N ALA A 142 -6.11 4.84 -4.74
CA ALA A 142 -5.93 6.11 -4.06
C ALA A 142 -6.00 7.30 -5.03
N TYR A 143 -5.41 7.21 -6.22
CA TYR A 143 -5.55 8.25 -7.23
C TYR A 143 -7.00 8.36 -7.75
N LEU A 144 -7.65 7.24 -8.07
CA LEU A 144 -9.07 7.25 -8.45
C LEU A 144 -9.95 7.93 -7.38
N TYR A 145 -9.61 7.72 -6.11
CA TYR A 145 -10.31 8.39 -5.02
C TYR A 145 -10.07 9.91 -5.04
N ILE A 146 -8.83 10.35 -5.14
CA ILE A 146 -8.46 11.78 -5.18
C ILE A 146 -9.17 12.50 -6.34
N GLU A 147 -9.19 11.87 -7.51
CA GLU A 147 -9.75 12.40 -8.75
C GLU A 147 -11.27 12.54 -8.72
N ASN A 148 -11.97 11.77 -7.88
CA ASN A 148 -13.43 11.68 -7.90
C ASN A 148 -14.13 12.13 -6.60
N VAL A 149 -13.43 12.26 -5.47
CA VAL A 149 -14.07 12.58 -4.17
C VAL A 149 -14.82 13.93 -4.18
N ASP A 150 -14.42 14.88 -5.02
CA ASP A 150 -15.09 16.16 -5.15
C ASP A 150 -16.53 16.04 -5.67
N ARG A 151 -16.89 14.95 -6.33
CA ARG A 151 -18.22 14.64 -6.86
C ARG A 151 -19.21 14.19 -5.77
N VAL A 152 -18.73 13.83 -4.59
CA VAL A 152 -19.56 13.30 -3.50
C VAL A 152 -20.45 14.42 -2.94
N PRO A 153 -21.78 14.30 -3.05
CA PRO A 153 -22.67 15.41 -2.75
C PRO A 153 -22.92 15.64 -1.24
N ASP A 154 -22.80 14.60 -0.44
CA ASP A 154 -23.08 14.58 1.00
C ASP A 154 -21.80 14.63 1.87
N MET A 155 -20.66 15.05 1.30
CA MET A 155 -19.43 15.38 2.01
C MET A 155 -19.16 16.88 1.97
N THR A 156 -18.75 17.43 3.11
CA THR A 156 -18.24 18.81 3.18
C THR A 156 -16.86 18.93 2.52
N GLU A 157 -16.48 20.13 2.08
CA GLU A 157 -15.14 20.36 1.50
C GLU A 157 -14.01 20.04 2.49
N ALA A 158 -14.23 20.29 3.78
CA ALA A 158 -13.27 19.91 4.82
C ALA A 158 -13.07 18.39 4.91
N GLU A 159 -14.16 17.62 4.87
CA GLU A 159 -14.08 16.15 4.84
C GLU A 159 -13.41 15.65 3.58
N LYS A 160 -13.76 16.17 2.41
CA LYS A 160 -13.11 15.81 1.14
C LYS A 160 -11.62 16.05 1.19
N ASN A 161 -11.17 17.19 1.73
CA ASN A 161 -9.75 17.51 1.89
C ASN A 161 -9.03 16.51 2.83
N VAL A 162 -9.63 16.17 3.97
CA VAL A 162 -9.07 15.16 4.88
C VAL A 162 -8.95 13.81 4.16
N ARG A 163 -9.98 13.35 3.47
CA ARG A 163 -9.95 12.08 2.73
C ARG A 163 -8.93 12.08 1.57
N LYS A 164 -8.73 13.22 0.90
CA LYS A 164 -7.61 13.37 -0.08
C LYS A 164 -6.24 13.21 0.60
N GLY A 165 -6.06 13.80 1.78
CA GLY A 165 -4.84 13.63 2.58
C GLY A 165 -4.60 12.17 2.96
N GLU A 166 -5.64 11.44 3.35
CA GLU A 166 -5.54 10.01 3.64
C GLU A 166 -5.14 9.20 2.39
N ALA A 167 -5.75 9.49 1.24
CA ALA A 167 -5.40 8.83 -0.03
C ALA A 167 -3.95 9.13 -0.45
N GLN A 168 -3.45 10.37 -0.25
CA GLN A 168 -2.05 10.72 -0.48
C GLN A 168 -1.11 9.94 0.44
N MET A 169 -1.48 9.72 1.69
CA MET A 169 -0.70 8.90 2.61
C MET A 169 -0.64 7.43 2.19
N ILE A 170 -1.73 6.88 1.64
CA ILE A 170 -1.72 5.52 1.08
C ILE A 170 -0.68 5.44 -0.05
N ILE A 171 -0.68 6.42 -0.97
CA ILE A 171 0.30 6.48 -2.06
C ILE A 171 1.72 6.58 -1.48
N ALA A 172 1.96 7.48 -0.52
CA ALA A 172 3.25 7.65 0.10
C ALA A 172 3.77 6.38 0.78
N CYS A 173 2.91 5.65 1.50
CA CYS A 173 3.25 4.36 2.12
C CYS A 173 3.62 3.30 1.08
N GLN A 174 2.86 3.20 -0.01
CA GLN A 174 3.14 2.25 -1.08
C GLN A 174 4.48 2.57 -1.78
N TYR A 175 4.74 3.85 -2.07
CA TYR A 175 6.03 4.27 -2.63
C TYR A 175 7.20 4.09 -1.65
N HIS A 176 6.98 4.24 -0.35
CA HIS A 176 8.00 3.91 0.65
C HIS A 176 8.36 2.42 0.64
N GLU A 177 7.38 1.53 0.47
CA GLU A 177 7.66 0.10 0.30
C GLU A 177 8.45 -0.17 -0.99
N LEU A 178 8.04 0.43 -2.11
CA LEU A 178 8.76 0.30 -3.38
C LEU A 178 10.20 0.85 -3.27
N LEU A 179 10.40 1.99 -2.63
CA LEU A 179 11.71 2.59 -2.40
C LEU A 179 12.64 1.65 -1.61
N ARG A 180 12.12 1.04 -0.55
CA ARG A 180 12.90 0.11 0.31
C ARG A 180 13.38 -1.12 -0.43
N HIS A 181 12.58 -1.62 -1.38
CA HIS A 181 12.87 -2.88 -2.07
C HIS A 181 13.56 -2.68 -3.42
N PHE A 182 13.28 -1.58 -4.11
CA PHE A 182 13.72 -1.38 -5.50
C PHE A 182 14.57 -0.12 -5.71
N GLY A 183 14.65 0.77 -4.73
CA GLY A 183 15.23 2.10 -4.92
C GLY A 183 14.32 2.99 -5.75
N GLY A 184 14.86 3.61 -6.80
CA GLY A 184 14.08 4.43 -7.73
C GLY A 184 13.12 3.59 -8.57
N VAL A 185 11.89 4.08 -8.71
CA VAL A 185 10.79 3.40 -9.43
C VAL A 185 10.06 4.40 -10.34
N PRO A 186 9.20 3.95 -11.26
CA PRO A 186 8.32 4.85 -12.00
C PRO A 186 7.42 5.67 -11.07
N LEU A 187 7.31 6.97 -11.31
CA LEU A 187 6.47 7.88 -10.52
C LEU A 187 5.19 8.17 -11.26
N LEU A 188 4.06 7.85 -10.64
CA LEU A 188 2.72 8.07 -11.17
C LEU A 188 2.09 9.28 -10.46
N TYR A 189 1.45 10.15 -11.23
CA TYR A 189 0.82 11.38 -10.73
C TYR A 189 -0.71 11.37 -10.85
N SER A 190 -1.26 10.31 -11.43
CA SER A 190 -2.69 10.10 -11.64
C SER A 190 -3.02 8.62 -11.73
N SER A 191 -4.30 8.29 -11.75
CA SER A 191 -4.74 6.94 -12.06
C SER A 191 -4.42 6.58 -13.51
N ILE A 192 -4.14 5.29 -13.76
CA ILE A 192 -3.85 4.78 -15.10
C ILE A 192 -4.96 3.82 -15.50
N ASP A 193 -5.45 4.00 -16.71
CA ASP A 193 -6.37 3.11 -17.37
C ASP A 193 -5.91 2.80 -18.82
N ALA A 194 -6.72 2.06 -19.57
CA ALA A 194 -6.37 1.66 -20.92
C ALA A 194 -6.28 2.85 -21.90
N SER A 195 -6.97 3.97 -21.63
CA SER A 195 -7.00 5.14 -22.52
C SER A 195 -5.74 6.00 -22.43
N ASN A 196 -5.12 6.10 -21.24
CA ASN A 196 -3.95 6.94 -20.99
C ASN A 196 -2.63 6.15 -20.80
N SER A 197 -2.68 4.83 -20.80
CA SER A 197 -1.52 3.98 -20.47
C SER A 197 -0.34 4.15 -21.43
N LEU A 198 -0.59 4.51 -22.68
CA LEU A 198 0.48 4.73 -23.69
C LEU A 198 1.22 6.06 -23.52
N GLU A 199 0.63 7.03 -22.82
CA GLU A 199 1.21 8.35 -22.58
C GLU A 199 2.05 8.39 -21.29
N VAL A 200 1.90 7.37 -20.42
CA VAL A 200 2.58 7.32 -19.13
C VAL A 200 4.03 6.88 -19.30
N ASP A 201 4.93 7.64 -18.71
CA ASP A 201 6.35 7.26 -18.61
C ASP A 201 6.58 6.28 -17.46
N PHE A 202 6.67 5.00 -17.78
CA PHE A 202 6.98 3.92 -16.83
C PHE A 202 8.50 3.72 -16.62
N SER A 203 9.36 4.63 -17.10
CA SER A 203 10.78 4.53 -16.83
C SER A 203 11.08 4.73 -15.34
N ARG A 204 12.04 3.99 -14.82
CA ARG A 204 12.53 4.19 -13.45
C ARG A 204 13.08 5.61 -13.28
N LYS A 205 12.85 6.20 -12.15
CA LYS A 205 13.45 7.47 -11.72
C LYS A 205 14.59 7.19 -10.74
N THR A 206 15.40 8.21 -10.47
CA THR A 206 16.47 8.06 -9.48
C THR A 206 15.93 7.83 -8.08
N PHE A 207 16.78 7.28 -7.22
CA PHE A 207 16.48 7.14 -5.79
C PHE A 207 16.06 8.50 -5.18
N GLU A 208 16.81 9.56 -5.48
CA GLU A 208 16.51 10.92 -5.01
C GLU A 208 15.12 11.41 -5.45
N LYS A 209 14.80 11.30 -6.74
CA LYS A 209 13.47 11.70 -7.27
C LYS A 209 12.33 10.94 -6.58
N THR A 210 12.54 9.66 -6.25
CA THR A 210 11.55 8.85 -5.54
C THR A 210 11.41 9.28 -4.10
N VAL A 211 12.51 9.59 -3.40
CA VAL A 211 12.49 10.14 -2.05
C VAL A 211 11.72 11.46 -2.01
N GLU A 212 12.05 12.41 -2.90
CA GLU A 212 11.38 13.73 -2.94
C GLU A 212 9.89 13.59 -3.26
N PHE A 213 9.52 12.65 -4.14
CA PHE A 213 8.11 12.38 -4.44
C PHE A 213 7.33 11.94 -3.18
N ILE A 214 7.90 11.04 -2.37
CA ILE A 214 7.28 10.59 -1.12
C ILE A 214 7.19 11.73 -0.11
N ILE A 215 8.25 12.54 0.03
CA ILE A 215 8.28 13.68 0.96
C ILE A 215 7.19 14.69 0.59
N ASN A 216 7.07 15.04 -0.70
CA ASN A 216 6.03 15.95 -1.18
C ASN A 216 4.61 15.42 -0.87
N LEU A 217 4.36 14.12 -1.05
CA LEU A 217 3.09 13.51 -0.68
C LEU A 217 2.82 13.60 0.83
N CYS A 218 3.85 13.40 1.67
CA CYS A 218 3.74 13.53 3.12
C CYS A 218 3.43 14.97 3.53
N ASP A 219 4.12 15.96 2.95
CA ASP A 219 3.92 17.37 3.25
C ASP A 219 2.52 17.86 2.81
N ASP A 220 2.10 17.46 1.61
CA ASP A 220 0.75 17.75 1.11
C ASP A 220 -0.35 17.12 1.97
N ALA A 221 -0.15 15.88 2.41
CA ALA A 221 -1.07 15.20 3.31
C ALA A 221 -1.09 15.85 4.70
N ALA A 222 0.08 16.22 5.26
CA ALA A 222 0.18 16.89 6.55
C ALA A 222 -0.60 18.22 6.60
N ASN A 223 -0.72 18.91 5.45
CA ASN A 223 -1.49 20.15 5.34
C ASN A 223 -3.01 19.93 5.32
N LYS A 224 -3.47 18.71 5.06
CA LYS A 224 -4.89 18.35 4.95
C LYS A 224 -5.40 17.56 6.15
N LEU A 225 -4.52 16.80 6.79
CA LEU A 225 -4.86 15.87 7.86
C LEU A 225 -4.92 16.56 9.23
N PRO A 226 -5.87 16.16 10.09
CA PRO A 226 -5.91 16.62 11.48
C PRO A 226 -4.79 15.94 12.28
N TRP A 227 -4.37 16.59 13.37
CA TRP A 227 -3.41 15.99 14.32
C TRP A 227 -3.96 14.76 15.02
N ARG A 228 -5.25 14.75 15.28
CA ARG A 228 -6.01 13.64 15.88
C ARG A 228 -7.29 13.40 15.10
N VAL A 229 -7.73 12.17 15.09
CA VAL A 229 -9.05 11.76 14.60
C VAL A 229 -9.99 11.46 15.77
N ALA A 230 -11.29 11.41 15.52
CA ALA A 230 -12.27 10.93 16.50
C ALA A 230 -12.08 9.41 16.74
N ALA A 231 -12.49 8.92 17.90
CA ALA A 231 -12.34 7.50 18.24
C ALA A 231 -12.99 6.54 17.22
N VAL A 232 -14.08 6.96 16.57
CA VAL A 232 -14.74 6.18 15.50
C VAL A 232 -13.86 6.05 14.25
N ASP A 233 -12.90 6.95 14.07
CA ASP A 233 -11.94 6.98 12.96
C ASP A 233 -10.54 6.50 13.37
N ASP A 234 -10.38 5.88 14.54
CA ASP A 234 -9.09 5.35 14.97
C ASP A 234 -8.51 4.38 13.94
N GLY A 235 -7.21 4.53 13.66
CA GLY A 235 -6.52 3.80 12.60
C GLY A 235 -6.43 4.54 11.27
N ARG A 236 -7.15 5.65 11.06
CA ARG A 236 -6.98 6.51 9.89
C ARG A 236 -5.71 7.37 10.01
N PHE A 237 -5.16 7.75 8.87
CA PHE A 237 -3.98 8.61 8.84
C PHE A 237 -4.24 9.98 9.47
N THR A 238 -3.25 10.44 10.20
CA THR A 238 -3.21 11.75 10.85
C THR A 238 -2.02 12.57 10.34
N LYS A 239 -2.00 13.87 10.63
CA LYS A 239 -0.83 14.73 10.39
C LYS A 239 0.43 14.17 11.05
N ALA A 240 0.31 13.62 12.26
CA ALA A 240 1.42 12.97 12.93
C ALA A 240 1.96 11.75 12.17
N ALA A 241 1.08 10.95 11.55
CA ALA A 241 1.49 9.82 10.72
C ALA A 241 2.24 10.30 9.46
N ALA A 242 1.80 11.41 8.84
CA ALA A 242 2.47 11.98 7.67
C ALA A 242 3.88 12.48 8.01
N LEU A 243 4.02 13.26 9.08
CA LEU A 243 5.33 13.74 9.56
C LEU A 243 6.21 12.57 10.01
N GLY A 244 5.65 11.55 10.66
CA GLY A 244 6.37 10.35 11.07
C GLY A 244 6.89 9.54 9.87
N LEU A 245 6.11 9.39 8.81
CA LEU A 245 6.56 8.72 7.58
C LEU A 245 7.66 9.53 6.90
N LYS A 246 7.53 10.87 6.82
CA LYS A 246 8.57 11.78 6.31
C LYS A 246 9.90 11.55 7.03
N VAL A 247 9.91 11.52 8.37
CA VAL A 247 11.12 11.24 9.17
C VAL A 247 11.70 9.86 8.82
N ARG A 248 10.86 8.82 8.74
CA ARG A 248 11.33 7.46 8.39
C ARG A 248 11.98 7.38 7.01
N VAL A 249 11.37 8.02 6.02
CA VAL A 249 11.92 8.05 4.65
C VAL A 249 13.24 8.80 4.61
N LEU A 250 13.32 9.98 5.24
CA LEU A 250 14.56 10.75 5.30
C LEU A 250 15.67 10.03 6.07
N LEU A 251 15.35 9.35 7.17
CA LEU A 251 16.32 8.58 7.96
C LEU A 251 16.86 7.40 7.15
N LEU A 252 15.99 6.66 6.46
CA LEU A 252 16.39 5.58 5.56
C LEU A 252 17.31 6.13 4.47
N ALA A 253 16.91 7.21 3.81
CA ALA A 253 17.64 7.80 2.69
C ALA A 253 18.99 8.42 3.10
N ALA A 254 19.11 8.97 4.32
CA ALA A 254 20.36 9.49 4.84
C ALA A 254 21.33 8.41 5.34
N SER A 255 20.88 7.17 5.47
CA SER A 255 21.72 6.07 5.98
C SER A 255 22.92 5.79 5.05
N PRO A 256 24.01 5.18 5.57
CA PRO A 256 25.20 4.86 4.78
C PRO A 256 24.94 3.96 3.57
N LEU A 257 23.84 3.24 3.55
CA LEU A 257 23.44 2.39 2.42
C LEU A 257 23.17 3.23 1.15
N PHE A 258 22.63 4.43 1.30
CA PHE A 258 22.20 5.28 0.18
C PHE A 258 23.00 6.59 0.08
N ASN A 259 23.51 7.09 1.21
CA ASN A 259 24.26 8.33 1.34
C ASN A 259 25.72 8.03 1.65
N ALA A 260 26.49 7.63 0.63
CA ALA A 260 27.88 7.23 0.72
C ALA A 260 28.67 7.75 -0.49
N ASN A 261 30.00 7.65 -0.43
CA ASN A 261 30.87 8.03 -1.56
C ASN A 261 31.02 6.91 -2.60
N GLN A 262 30.55 5.70 -2.28
CA GLN A 262 30.53 4.55 -3.17
C GLN A 262 29.23 3.78 -2.97
N PRO A 263 28.65 3.20 -4.02
CA PRO A 263 27.45 2.37 -3.90
C PRO A 263 27.76 1.10 -3.12
N TYR A 264 26.76 0.61 -2.40
CA TYR A 264 26.84 -0.66 -1.69
C TYR A 264 27.03 -1.85 -2.65
N LEU A 265 26.48 -1.75 -3.87
CA LEU A 265 26.65 -2.72 -4.94
C LEU A 265 27.34 -2.04 -6.12
N GLU A 266 28.40 -2.64 -6.64
CA GLU A 266 29.21 -2.09 -7.73
C GLU A 266 28.48 -2.03 -9.08
N ALA A 267 27.42 -2.79 -9.28
CA ALA A 267 26.71 -2.86 -10.55
C ALA A 267 25.20 -2.67 -10.40
N CYS A 268 24.74 -1.46 -10.66
CA CYS A 268 23.33 -1.17 -10.94
C CYS A 268 23.10 -1.13 -12.44
N SER A 269 23.23 -2.27 -13.12
CA SER A 269 22.92 -2.33 -14.54
C SER A 269 21.44 -2.11 -14.79
N PRO A 270 21.04 -1.15 -15.61
CA PRO A 270 19.65 -0.96 -15.97
C PRO A 270 19.14 -2.19 -16.72
N VAL A 271 17.88 -2.54 -16.48
CA VAL A 271 17.21 -3.62 -17.21
C VAL A 271 17.17 -3.27 -18.69
N ALA A 272 17.61 -4.18 -19.53
CA ALA A 272 17.51 -4.05 -21.00
C ALA A 272 16.05 -3.72 -21.40
N GLY A 273 15.85 -2.72 -22.22
CA GLY A 273 14.54 -2.28 -22.72
C GLY A 273 14.08 -0.91 -22.24
N ASN A 274 14.53 -0.42 -21.09
CA ASN A 274 14.20 0.93 -20.60
C ASN A 274 15.39 1.91 -20.67
N VAL A 275 16.55 1.47 -21.09
CA VAL A 275 17.80 2.24 -21.06
C VAL A 275 17.71 3.53 -21.89
N GLY A 276 17.01 3.51 -23.02
CA GLY A 276 16.88 4.68 -23.89
C GLY A 276 16.00 5.83 -23.34
N LYS A 277 15.25 5.57 -22.26
CA LYS A 277 14.40 6.59 -21.59
C LYS A 277 15.02 7.13 -20.29
N ILE A 278 16.10 6.54 -19.83
CA ILE A 278 16.79 6.95 -18.60
C ILE A 278 18.00 7.77 -19.03
N PRO A 279 18.14 9.02 -18.57
CA PRO A 279 19.34 9.82 -18.81
C PRO A 279 20.60 9.09 -18.36
N ALA A 280 21.68 9.18 -19.13
CA ALA A 280 22.93 8.46 -18.84
C ALA A 280 23.49 8.81 -17.43
N GLU A 281 23.34 10.07 -17.01
CA GLU A 281 23.75 10.57 -15.69
C GLU A 281 22.90 10.03 -14.52
N ASP A 282 21.74 9.45 -14.82
CA ASP A 282 20.81 8.93 -13.81
C ASP A 282 20.94 7.41 -13.62
N ILE A 283 21.59 6.70 -14.56
CA ILE A 283 21.67 5.23 -14.56
C ILE A 283 22.24 4.68 -13.24
N ASP A 284 23.33 5.27 -12.77
CA ASP A 284 24.02 4.83 -11.55
C ASP A 284 23.32 5.29 -10.26
N LYS A 285 22.26 6.11 -10.35
CA LYS A 285 21.56 6.71 -9.20
C LYS A 285 20.19 6.07 -8.92
N MET A 286 19.94 4.88 -9.45
CA MET A 286 18.65 4.19 -9.26
C MET A 286 18.48 3.61 -7.85
N VAL A 287 19.58 3.25 -7.17
CA VAL A 287 19.54 2.59 -5.86
C VAL A 287 20.30 3.35 -4.77
N TRP A 288 20.85 4.51 -5.07
CA TRP A 288 21.55 5.38 -4.14
C TRP A 288 21.63 6.82 -4.69
N TYR A 289 22.15 7.76 -3.90
CA TYR A 289 22.23 9.17 -4.33
C TYR A 289 23.35 9.51 -5.32
N GLY A 290 24.36 8.67 -5.44
CA GLY A 290 25.55 8.95 -6.25
C GLY A 290 26.68 9.63 -5.49
N ASN A 291 26.45 10.11 -4.26
CA ASN A 291 27.46 10.78 -3.43
C ASN A 291 27.04 10.81 -1.95
N TYR A 292 27.98 11.18 -1.10
CA TYR A 292 27.70 11.51 0.30
C TYR A 292 27.42 13.01 0.43
N GLU A 293 26.35 13.37 1.16
CA GLU A 293 26.06 14.73 1.57
C GLU A 293 25.57 14.78 3.02
N ARG A 294 26.26 15.58 3.85
CA ARG A 294 25.87 15.82 5.24
C ARG A 294 24.47 16.44 5.36
N LYS A 295 24.06 17.27 4.42
CA LYS A 295 22.73 17.91 4.40
C LYS A 295 21.57 16.93 4.47
N ARG A 296 21.73 15.68 4.01
CA ARG A 296 20.69 14.66 4.09
C ARG A 296 20.38 14.29 5.54
N TRP A 297 21.43 14.24 6.40
CA TRP A 297 21.26 14.08 7.84
C TRP A 297 20.65 15.31 8.50
N GLU A 298 21.02 16.51 8.07
CA GLU A 298 20.45 17.76 8.58
C GLU A 298 18.95 17.85 8.29
N ARG A 299 18.49 17.37 7.13
CA ARG A 299 17.07 17.25 6.80
C ARG A 299 16.31 16.29 7.74
N VAL A 300 16.94 15.19 8.20
CA VAL A 300 16.35 14.29 9.19
C VAL A 300 16.11 15.04 10.50
N VAL A 301 17.12 15.75 10.99
CA VAL A 301 17.02 16.54 12.23
C VAL A 301 15.87 17.55 12.12
N THR A 302 15.85 18.32 11.03
CA THR A 302 14.79 19.32 10.80
C THR A 302 13.39 18.69 10.79
N ALA A 303 13.22 17.53 10.15
CA ALA A 303 11.93 16.83 10.13
C ALA A 303 11.53 16.30 11.52
N CYS A 304 12.48 15.85 12.33
CA CYS A 304 12.22 15.48 13.72
C CYS A 304 11.80 16.70 14.57
N GLU A 305 12.50 17.83 14.41
CA GLU A 305 12.17 19.08 15.11
C GLU A 305 10.78 19.58 14.70
N GLU A 306 10.42 19.48 13.42
CA GLU A 306 9.07 19.80 12.91
C GLU A 306 8.01 18.96 13.60
N PHE A 307 8.23 17.63 13.70
CA PHE A 307 7.29 16.72 14.39
C PHE A 307 7.14 17.09 15.86
N PHE A 308 8.24 17.33 16.58
CA PHE A 308 8.19 17.66 18.01
C PHE A 308 7.56 19.02 18.27
N ALA A 309 7.85 20.01 17.43
CA ALA A 309 7.22 21.32 17.53
C ALA A 309 5.71 21.24 17.31
N GLU A 310 5.27 20.46 16.31
CA GLU A 310 3.84 20.26 16.05
C GLU A 310 3.17 19.47 17.17
N ASN A 311 3.84 18.46 17.73
CA ASN A 311 3.35 17.70 18.88
C ASN A 311 3.16 18.61 20.12
N ALA A 312 4.12 19.51 20.37
CA ALA A 312 4.03 20.49 21.46
C ALA A 312 2.85 21.45 21.27
N ARG A 313 2.62 21.96 20.04
CA ARG A 313 1.46 22.82 19.72
C ARG A 313 0.12 22.12 19.95
N ASN A 314 0.09 20.82 19.80
CA ASN A 314 -1.11 19.98 19.98
C ASN A 314 -1.19 19.29 21.36
N GLY A 315 -0.48 19.81 22.38
CA GLY A 315 -0.59 19.35 23.76
C GLY A 315 0.22 18.09 24.08
N ASN A 316 1.28 17.80 23.33
CA ASN A 316 2.18 16.64 23.55
C ASN A 316 1.43 15.30 23.61
N VAL A 317 0.55 15.09 22.64
CA VAL A 317 -0.27 13.86 22.55
C VAL A 317 0.60 12.60 22.45
N TYR A 318 1.68 12.69 21.64
CA TYR A 318 2.62 11.60 21.49
C TYR A 318 3.81 11.82 22.41
N GLN A 319 3.96 10.96 23.38
CA GLN A 319 5.05 11.00 24.35
C GLN A 319 5.45 9.60 24.77
N LEU A 320 6.71 9.45 25.13
CA LEU A 320 7.19 8.22 25.72
C LEU A 320 6.56 8.04 27.09
N VAL A 321 6.10 6.82 27.41
CA VAL A 321 5.63 6.49 28.75
C VAL A 321 6.78 6.66 29.71
N GLN A 322 6.57 7.49 30.73
CA GLN A 322 7.57 7.74 31.75
C GLN A 322 7.38 6.77 32.93
N PRO A 323 8.46 6.24 33.51
CA PRO A 323 8.37 5.43 34.70
C PRO A 323 7.96 6.30 35.91
N GLU A 324 7.20 5.71 36.82
CA GLU A 324 6.85 6.35 38.11
C GLU A 324 8.11 6.58 38.99
N THR A 325 9.02 5.61 38.96
CA THR A 325 10.32 5.68 39.61
C THR A 325 11.44 5.56 38.57
N ARG A 326 12.51 6.38 38.70
CA ARG A 326 13.66 6.37 37.78
C ARG A 326 14.70 5.31 38.15
N ASP A 327 14.25 4.08 38.33
CA ASP A 327 15.07 2.90 38.60
C ASP A 327 14.77 1.79 37.59
N ALA A 328 15.52 0.71 37.62
CA ALA A 328 15.37 -0.42 36.69
C ALA A 328 13.97 -1.03 36.77
N GLU A 329 13.37 -1.11 37.94
CA GLU A 329 12.01 -1.65 38.12
C GLU A 329 10.94 -0.71 37.56
N GLY A 330 11.06 0.60 37.78
CA GLY A 330 10.16 1.61 37.21
C GLY A 330 10.19 1.59 35.69
N TYR A 331 11.38 1.54 35.07
CA TYR A 331 11.51 1.42 33.61
C TYR A 331 10.93 0.11 33.09
N ARG A 332 11.17 -1.02 33.79
CA ARG A 332 10.58 -2.31 33.43
C ARG A 332 9.06 -2.29 33.48
N LYS A 333 8.48 -1.69 34.53
CA LYS A 333 7.01 -1.54 34.68
C LYS A 333 6.42 -0.64 33.59
N ALA A 334 7.06 0.49 33.29
CA ALA A 334 6.62 1.40 32.24
C ALA A 334 6.64 0.69 30.87
N PHE A 335 7.69 -0.05 30.55
CA PHE A 335 7.79 -0.83 29.32
C PHE A 335 6.71 -1.92 29.23
N SER A 336 6.56 -2.71 30.31
CA SER A 336 5.54 -3.76 30.37
C SER A 336 4.11 -3.21 30.30
N GLY A 337 3.86 -2.06 30.94
CA GLY A 337 2.59 -1.36 30.87
C GLY A 337 2.25 -0.85 29.46
N CYS A 338 3.24 -0.31 28.74
CA CYS A 338 3.07 0.04 27.33
C CYS A 338 2.72 -1.18 26.47
N TYR A 339 3.39 -2.30 26.70
CA TYR A 339 3.14 -3.53 25.95
C TYR A 339 1.76 -4.10 26.25
N ALA A 340 1.35 -4.13 27.51
CA ALA A 340 0.01 -4.57 27.92
C ALA A 340 -1.08 -3.64 27.37
N CYS A 341 -0.87 -2.33 27.39
CA CYS A 341 -1.80 -1.34 26.85
C CYS A 341 -1.97 -1.48 25.33
N LEU A 342 -0.89 -1.79 24.60
CA LEU A 342 -0.94 -2.05 23.17
C LEU A 342 -1.76 -3.31 22.87
N PHE A 343 -1.60 -4.37 23.66
CA PHE A 343 -2.38 -5.60 23.53
C PHE A 343 -3.86 -5.41 23.90
N ILE A 344 -4.17 -4.60 24.90
CA ILE A 344 -5.55 -4.29 25.29
C ILE A 344 -6.25 -3.50 24.19
N HIS A 345 -5.60 -2.51 23.57
CA HIS A 345 -6.20 -1.75 22.47
C HIS A 345 -6.34 -2.52 21.16
N ILE A 346 -5.50 -3.52 20.91
CA ILE A 346 -5.57 -4.37 19.72
C ILE A 346 -6.52 -5.55 19.90
N SER A 347 -6.63 -6.10 21.13
CA SER A 347 -7.39 -7.33 21.40
C SER A 347 -8.74 -7.14 22.09
N GLU A 348 -9.08 -5.95 22.57
CA GLU A 348 -10.28 -5.72 23.37
C GLU A 348 -11.21 -4.56 22.99
N PRO A 349 -11.46 -4.23 21.70
CA PRO A 349 -12.64 -3.40 21.42
C PRO A 349 -13.96 -4.13 21.71
N THR A 350 -13.94 -5.47 21.83
CA THR A 350 -15.14 -6.30 22.00
C THR A 350 -15.34 -6.81 23.45
N ARG A 351 -14.34 -6.73 24.32
CA ARG A 351 -14.45 -7.27 25.69
C ARG A 351 -15.04 -6.29 26.68
N GLN A 352 -14.96 -4.99 26.45
CA GLN A 352 -15.64 -4.00 27.29
C GLN A 352 -17.16 -4.01 27.13
N GLU A 353 -17.70 -4.41 25.99
CA GLU A 353 -19.15 -4.59 25.81
C GLU A 353 -19.67 -5.90 26.45
N ALA A 354 -18.82 -6.91 26.60
CA ALA A 354 -19.21 -8.20 27.18
C ALA A 354 -19.25 -8.23 28.73
N ILE A 355 -18.75 -7.20 29.42
CA ILE A 355 -18.71 -7.11 30.87
C ILE A 355 -19.84 -6.22 31.42
N SER A 356 -20.62 -5.58 30.58
CA SER A 356 -21.76 -4.72 30.96
C SER A 356 -23.14 -5.39 30.79
N TYR A 357 -23.21 -6.74 30.81
CA TYR A 357 -24.47 -7.50 30.90
C TYR A 357 -24.43 -8.48 32.09
#